data_287ac6c2e761b752f44334214b54919a
#
_entry.id   287ac6c2e761b752f44334214b54919a
#
_cell.length_a   1.000
_cell.length_b   1.000
_cell.length_c   1.000
_cell.angle_alpha   90.00
_cell.angle_beta   90.00
_cell.angle_gamma   90.00
#
_symmetry.space_group_name_H-M   'P 1'
#
loop_
_entity.id
_entity.type
_entity.pdbx_description
1 polymer ?
#
loop_
_entity_poly.entity_id
_entity_poly.type
_entity_poly.pdbx_seq_one_letter_code
_entity_poly.pdbx_strand_id
1 'polypeptide(L)'
;MNEKLKVGALIWPQFTEWASVKSMGVAAEREGYETLWTWDHVYPIIGNPNGPIFEGWSTLVAWAENTKRIRIGLMVGANTFREPTLTAKLA
;
A
#
# COMPACT_ATOMS: atom_id res chain seq x y z
N MET A 1 13.41 -25.68 -15.65
CA MET A 1 13.56 -24.72 -14.56
C MET A 1 12.18 -24.32 -14.07
N ASN A 2 11.87 -24.63 -12.82
CA ASN A 2 10.57 -24.28 -12.26
C ASN A 2 10.65 -22.91 -11.58
N GLU A 3 10.40 -21.87 -12.35
CA GLU A 3 10.22 -20.57 -11.74
C GLU A 3 8.85 -20.51 -11.06
N LYS A 4 8.88 -20.24 -9.77
CA LYS A 4 7.66 -20.08 -8.99
C LYS A 4 6.96 -18.77 -9.41
N LEU A 5 5.67 -18.83 -9.69
CA LEU A 5 4.86 -17.67 -9.97
C LEU A 5 4.88 -16.71 -8.76
N LYS A 6 5.20 -15.46 -9.01
CA LYS A 6 5.17 -14.41 -7.99
C LYS A 6 3.86 -13.66 -8.08
N VAL A 7 3.15 -13.57 -6.99
CA VAL A 7 1.84 -12.93 -6.91
C VAL A 7 1.90 -11.75 -5.96
N GLY A 8 1.36 -10.62 -6.38
CA GLY A 8 1.20 -9.42 -5.57
C GLY A 8 -0.24 -9.23 -5.13
N ALA A 9 -0.44 -8.56 -4.00
CA ALA A 9 -1.73 -8.14 -3.50
C ALA A 9 -1.85 -6.62 -3.58
N LEU A 10 -2.97 -6.11 -4.08
CA LEU A 10 -3.30 -4.69 -4.06
C LEU A 10 -4.40 -4.47 -3.03
N ILE A 11 -4.11 -3.70 -2.01
CA ILE A 11 -5.06 -3.38 -0.95
C ILE A 11 -5.63 -1.99 -1.18
N TRP A 12 -6.93 -1.89 -1.24
CA TRP A 12 -7.66 -0.63 -1.41
C TRP A 12 -7.74 0.11 -0.08
N PRO A 13 -7.18 1.32 0.02
CA PRO A 13 -7.12 2.06 1.27
C PRO A 13 -8.35 2.92 1.52
N GLN A 14 -9.43 2.73 0.76
CA GLN A 14 -10.65 3.53 0.82
C GLN A 14 -11.83 2.74 1.38
N PHE A 15 -12.77 3.43 2.03
CA PHE A 15 -13.99 2.86 2.62
C PHE A 15 -13.71 1.65 3.51
N THR A 16 -12.69 1.78 4.34
CA THR A 16 -12.24 0.73 5.25
C THR A 16 -11.72 1.34 6.53
N GLU A 17 -11.34 0.50 7.48
CA GLU A 17 -10.77 0.93 8.76
C GLU A 17 -9.26 0.73 8.77
N TRP A 18 -8.55 1.57 9.51
CA TRP A 18 -7.09 1.52 9.58
C TRP A 18 -6.57 0.17 10.09
N ALA A 19 -7.22 -0.39 11.11
CA ALA A 19 -6.85 -1.69 11.63
C ALA A 19 -6.93 -2.79 10.56
N SER A 20 -7.93 -2.72 9.68
CA SER A 20 -8.08 -3.66 8.57
C SER A 20 -6.96 -3.50 7.54
N VAL A 21 -6.62 -2.27 7.15
CA VAL A 21 -5.51 -2.02 6.20
C VAL A 21 -4.20 -2.58 6.75
N LYS A 22 -3.89 -2.34 8.01
CA LYS A 22 -2.68 -2.89 8.66
C LYS A 22 -2.69 -4.41 8.68
N SER A 23 -3.77 -5.01 9.15
CA SER A 23 -3.85 -6.47 9.28
C SER A 23 -3.83 -7.19 7.94
N MET A 24 -4.35 -6.59 6.88
CA MET A 24 -4.28 -7.15 5.52
C MET A 24 -2.85 -7.25 5.01
N GLY A 25 -1.98 -6.30 5.34
CA GLY A 25 -0.56 -6.36 5.01
C GLY A 25 0.12 -7.54 5.70
N VAL A 26 -0.13 -7.72 6.98
CA VAL A 26 0.39 -8.85 7.76
C VAL A 26 -0.13 -10.18 7.20
N ALA A 27 -1.42 -10.24 6.87
CA ALA A 27 -2.04 -11.44 6.29
C ALA A 27 -1.44 -11.76 4.92
N ALA A 28 -1.21 -10.77 4.06
CA ALA A 28 -0.60 -10.97 2.76
C ALA A 28 0.81 -11.60 2.88
N GLU A 29 1.63 -11.13 3.82
CA GLU A 29 2.93 -11.75 4.08
C GLU A 29 2.79 -13.18 4.57
N ARG A 30 1.90 -13.42 5.52
CA ARG A 30 1.66 -14.76 6.07
C ARG A 30 1.21 -15.75 5.01
N GLU A 31 0.36 -15.31 4.09
CA GLU A 31 -0.17 -16.16 3.00
C GLU A 31 0.82 -16.33 1.83
N GLY A 32 1.98 -15.70 1.88
CA GLY A 32 3.06 -15.93 0.92
C GLY A 32 3.02 -15.05 -0.32
N TYR A 33 2.29 -13.94 -0.31
CA TYR A 33 2.38 -12.96 -1.39
C TYR A 33 3.79 -12.36 -1.46
N GLU A 34 4.28 -12.15 -2.67
CA GLU A 34 5.62 -11.61 -2.92
C GLU A 34 5.65 -10.08 -2.73
N THR A 35 4.60 -9.41 -3.13
CA THR A 35 4.50 -7.95 -3.10
C THR A 35 3.16 -7.49 -2.58
N LEU A 36 3.17 -6.32 -1.96
CA LEU A 36 2.01 -5.68 -1.36
C LEU A 36 1.94 -4.23 -1.84
N TRP A 37 0.81 -3.84 -2.37
CA TRP A 37 0.62 -2.56 -3.02
C TRP A 37 -0.59 -1.84 -2.45
N THR A 38 -0.51 -0.52 -2.43
CA THR A 38 -1.67 0.36 -2.27
C THR A 38 -1.54 1.53 -3.23
N TRP A 39 -2.52 2.40 -3.29
CA TRP A 39 -2.45 3.57 -4.16
C TRP A 39 -2.31 4.89 -3.40
N ASP A 40 -1.87 5.90 -4.12
CA ASP A 40 -1.54 7.22 -3.59
C ASP A 40 -2.54 8.26 -4.13
N HIS A 41 -3.74 8.26 -3.58
CA HIS A 41 -4.81 9.19 -3.95
C HIS A 41 -5.23 10.03 -2.75
N VAL A 42 -5.62 11.27 -3.03
CA VAL A 42 -6.18 12.17 -2.00
C VAL A 42 -7.65 11.85 -1.74
N TYR A 43 -8.35 11.40 -2.78
CA TYR A 43 -9.78 11.09 -2.72
C TYR A 43 -10.03 9.65 -3.15
N PRO A 44 -11.08 8.99 -2.62
CA PRO A 44 -11.50 7.69 -3.14
C PRO A 44 -11.75 7.74 -4.65
N ILE A 45 -11.29 6.72 -5.37
CA ILE A 45 -11.47 6.65 -6.82
C ILE A 45 -12.75 5.93 -7.23
N ILE A 46 -13.37 5.25 -6.31
CA ILE A 46 -14.65 4.55 -6.50
C ILE A 46 -15.58 4.94 -5.35
N GLY A 47 -16.80 5.27 -5.67
CA GLY A 47 -17.80 5.71 -4.68
C GLY A 47 -17.75 7.21 -4.43
N ASN A 48 -18.19 7.61 -3.24
CA ASN A 48 -18.24 9.03 -2.86
C ASN A 48 -16.82 9.61 -2.72
N PRO A 49 -16.43 10.64 -3.50
CA PRO A 49 -15.09 11.22 -3.43
C PRO A 49 -14.77 11.89 -2.09
N ASN A 50 -15.79 12.20 -1.28
CA ASN A 50 -15.60 12.75 0.06
C ASN A 50 -15.53 11.68 1.16
N GLY A 51 -15.53 10.40 0.76
CA GLY A 51 -15.43 9.29 1.69
C GLY A 51 -14.02 9.10 2.26
N PRO A 52 -13.87 8.15 3.20
CA PRO A 52 -12.59 7.91 3.85
C PRO A 52 -11.60 7.23 2.91
N ILE A 53 -10.35 7.67 3.00
CA ILE A 53 -9.20 7.06 2.34
C ILE A 53 -7.95 7.30 3.18
N PHE A 54 -7.06 6.30 3.23
CA PHE A 54 -5.79 6.43 3.92
C PHE A 54 -4.68 6.84 2.96
N GLU A 55 -3.75 7.64 3.47
CA GLU A 55 -2.63 8.16 2.71
C GLU A 55 -1.62 7.05 2.39
N GLY A 56 -1.10 7.05 1.15
CA GLY A 56 -0.31 5.94 0.62
C GLY A 56 1.01 5.69 1.35
N TRP A 57 1.85 6.71 1.51
CA TRP A 57 3.15 6.54 2.18
C TRP A 57 3.02 6.18 3.65
N SER A 58 2.04 6.74 4.35
CA SER A 58 1.76 6.37 5.74
C SER A 58 1.34 4.91 5.86
N THR A 59 0.59 4.41 4.89
CA THR A 59 0.23 2.99 4.81
C THR A 59 1.47 2.11 4.62
N LEU A 60 2.39 2.50 3.74
CA LEU A 60 3.65 1.77 3.53
C LEU A 60 4.47 1.71 4.83
N VAL A 61 4.58 2.82 5.57
CA VAL A 61 5.30 2.84 6.84
C VAL A 61 4.69 1.84 7.84
N ALA A 62 3.37 1.82 7.95
CA ALA A 62 2.69 0.88 8.84
C ALA A 62 2.93 -0.58 8.44
N TRP A 63 2.93 -0.88 7.15
CA TRP A 63 3.25 -2.22 6.67
C TRP A 63 4.72 -2.58 6.88
N ALA A 64 5.64 -1.64 6.63
CA ALA A 64 7.07 -1.86 6.87
C ALA A 64 7.35 -2.20 8.32
N GLU A 65 6.67 -1.55 9.27
CA GLU A 65 6.82 -1.80 10.70
C GLU A 65 6.28 -3.18 11.11
N ASN A 66 5.26 -3.69 10.41
CA ASN A 66 4.53 -4.89 10.80
C ASN A 66 4.83 -6.12 9.94
N THR A 67 5.71 -6.02 8.96
CA THR A 67 6.11 -7.13 8.08
C THR A 67 7.64 -7.24 8.04
N LYS A 68 8.16 -8.37 7.53
CA LYS A 68 9.60 -8.65 7.54
C LYS A 68 10.18 -8.97 6.16
N ARG A 69 9.40 -9.53 5.25
CA ARG A 69 9.89 -10.07 3.97
C ARG A 69 9.21 -9.49 2.75
N ILE A 70 7.90 -9.26 2.84
CA ILE A 70 7.09 -8.83 1.71
C ILE A 70 7.57 -7.47 1.20
N ARG A 71 7.70 -7.33 -0.10
CA ARG A 71 8.04 -6.04 -0.71
C ARG A 71 6.79 -5.19 -0.79
N ILE A 72 6.93 -3.93 -0.42
CA ILE A 72 5.80 -2.98 -0.35
C ILE A 72 6.02 -1.83 -1.34
N GLY A 73 4.96 -1.29 -1.88
CA GLY A 73 5.03 -0.20 -2.83
C GLY A 73 3.71 0.50 -3.10
N LEU A 74 3.80 1.59 -3.84
CA LEU A 74 2.64 2.33 -4.33
C LEU A 74 2.38 1.96 -5.78
N MET A 75 1.14 1.71 -6.09
CA MET A 75 0.69 1.46 -7.46
C MET A 75 -0.55 2.35 -7.71
N VAL A 76 -0.33 3.58 -8.09
CA VAL A 76 1.00 4.15 -8.28
C VAL A 76 1.22 5.34 -7.36
N GLY A 77 2.47 5.77 -7.16
CA GLY A 77 2.77 6.99 -6.41
C GLY A 77 2.52 8.24 -7.25
N ALA A 78 1.86 9.25 -6.68
CA ALA A 78 1.56 10.51 -7.37
C ALA A 78 2.74 11.47 -7.25
N ASN A 79 3.46 11.67 -8.33
CA ASN A 79 4.66 12.53 -8.35
C ASN A 79 4.35 14.03 -8.16
N THR A 80 3.08 14.42 -8.31
CA THR A 80 2.65 15.82 -8.17
C THR A 80 2.18 16.19 -6.76
N PHE A 81 2.06 15.22 -5.84
CA PHE A 81 1.54 15.48 -4.49
C PHE A 81 2.61 15.99 -3.54
N ARG A 82 3.87 15.72 -3.82
CA ARG A 82 4.98 16.03 -2.92
C ARG A 82 6.16 16.59 -3.70
N GLU A 83 6.94 17.40 -3.03
CA GLU A 83 8.20 17.87 -3.56
C GLU A 83 9.16 16.65 -3.71
N PRO A 84 9.94 16.56 -4.82
CA PRO A 84 10.76 15.38 -5.10
C PRO A 84 11.75 14.98 -4.00
N THR A 85 12.35 15.96 -3.33
CA THR A 85 13.29 15.71 -2.23
C THR A 85 12.60 15.03 -1.05
N LEU A 86 11.36 15.45 -0.74
CA LEU A 86 10.55 14.82 0.29
C LEU A 86 10.21 13.37 -0.09
N THR A 87 9.81 13.15 -1.33
CA THR A 87 9.50 11.80 -1.82
C THR A 87 10.71 10.87 -1.70
N ALA A 88 11.89 11.34 -2.09
CA ALA A 88 13.14 10.59 -1.95
C ALA A 88 13.47 10.27 -0.49
N LYS A 89 13.11 11.18 0.42
CA LYS A 89 13.34 10.96 1.86
C LYS A 89 12.36 9.94 2.45
N LEU A 90 11.13 9.90 1.95
CA LEU A 90 10.12 8.93 2.39
C LEU A 90 10.43 7.51 1.91
N ALA A 91 10.96 7.37 0.70
CA ALA A 91 11.32 6.10 0.11
C ALA A 91 12.56 5.48 0.75
#